data_9246e4045290c8a8e4c1cedb0a1a3e1b
#
_entry.id   9246e4045290c8a8e4c1cedb0a1a3e1b
#
_cell.length_a   1.000
_cell.length_b   1.000
_cell.length_c   1.000
_cell.angle_alpha   90.00
_cell.angle_beta   90.00
_cell.angle_gamma   90.00
#
_symmetry.space_group_name_H-M   'P 1'
#
loop_
_entity.id
_entity.type
_entity.pdbx_description
1 polymer ?
#
loop_
_entity_poly.entity_id
_entity_poly.type
_entity_poly.pdbx_seq_one_letter_code
_entity_poly.pdbx_strand_id
1 'polypeptide(L)'
;MIGSTEDLERELDRLGRKYERLGDGTYAVSVGMSGSPVALRLSPPVLVAQVTLGNVTSTAPERRAALFQRLLELNATSLVHAAYGLEGSTIVIAAALVLESADPNELEAVLSDIDMALAEHVPSLRGLVD
;
A
#
# COMPACT_ATOMS: atom_id res chain seq x y z
N MET A 1 8.81 16.74 -9.34
CA MET A 1 8.72 16.67 -7.87
C MET A 1 7.30 16.90 -7.39
N ILE A 2 6.85 16.12 -6.44
CA ILE A 2 5.49 16.26 -5.88
C ILE A 2 5.58 17.14 -4.64
N GLY A 3 5.26 18.43 -4.80
CA GLY A 3 5.36 19.38 -3.69
C GLY A 3 4.03 19.84 -3.11
N SER A 4 2.91 19.46 -3.76
CA SER A 4 1.58 19.88 -3.36
C SER A 4 0.55 18.85 -3.77
N THR A 5 -0.69 19.02 -3.28
CA THR A 5 -1.79 18.16 -3.71
C THR A 5 -2.07 18.30 -5.20
N GLU A 6 -1.89 19.49 -5.75
CA GLU A 6 -2.07 19.72 -7.19
C GLU A 6 -1.06 18.96 -8.01
N ASP A 7 0.21 18.92 -7.56
CA ASP A 7 1.25 18.13 -8.21
C ASP A 7 0.92 16.64 -8.16
N LEU A 8 0.45 16.15 -7.02
CA LEU A 8 0.07 14.77 -6.86
C LEU A 8 -1.07 14.39 -7.80
N GLU A 9 -2.10 15.22 -7.87
CA GLU A 9 -3.25 14.96 -8.76
C GLU A 9 -2.82 14.94 -10.22
N ARG A 10 -1.92 15.85 -10.61
CA ARG A 10 -1.39 15.88 -11.96
C ARG A 10 -0.64 14.60 -12.31
N GLU A 11 0.15 14.09 -11.38
CA GLU A 11 0.87 12.83 -11.59
C GLU A 11 -0.07 11.63 -11.66
N LEU A 12 -1.10 11.59 -10.83
CA LEU A 12 -2.09 10.52 -10.90
C LEU A 12 -2.84 10.54 -12.22
N ASP A 13 -3.21 11.73 -12.72
CA ASP A 13 -3.85 11.89 -14.02
C ASP A 13 -2.93 11.39 -15.13
N ARG A 14 -1.66 11.75 -15.06
CA ARG A 14 -0.67 11.35 -16.06
C ARG A 14 -0.47 9.83 -16.09
N LEU A 15 -0.53 9.19 -14.93
CA LEU A 15 -0.41 7.74 -14.81
C LEU A 15 -1.71 7.01 -15.18
N GLY A 16 -2.79 7.76 -15.45
CA GLY A 16 -4.08 7.16 -15.77
C GLY A 16 -4.77 6.53 -14.56
N ARG A 17 -4.38 6.94 -13.36
CA ARG A 17 -4.96 6.41 -12.11
C ARG A 17 -6.20 7.20 -11.71
N LYS A 18 -7.29 6.50 -11.49
CA LYS A 18 -8.51 7.11 -10.97
C LYS A 18 -8.35 7.31 -9.46
N TYR A 19 -8.83 8.43 -8.97
CA TYR A 19 -8.72 8.75 -7.54
C TYR A 19 -9.93 9.53 -7.07
N GLU A 20 -10.13 9.50 -5.75
CA GLU A 20 -11.17 10.26 -5.06
C GLU A 20 -10.50 11.06 -3.94
N ARG A 21 -10.81 12.34 -3.85
CA ARG A 21 -10.30 13.19 -2.78
C ARG A 21 -11.08 12.91 -1.50
N LEU A 22 -10.35 12.63 -0.41
CA LEU A 22 -10.95 12.38 0.89
C LEU A 22 -10.77 13.56 1.87
N GLY A 23 -10.04 14.60 1.44
CA GLY A 23 -9.74 15.76 2.29
C GLY A 23 -8.37 15.68 2.94
N ASP A 24 -7.85 16.82 3.39
CA ASP A 24 -6.57 16.93 4.13
C ASP A 24 -5.38 16.24 3.48
N GLY A 25 -5.30 16.31 2.14
CA GLY A 25 -4.20 15.70 1.41
C GLY A 25 -4.29 14.18 1.29
N THR A 26 -5.44 13.60 1.57
CA THR A 26 -5.67 12.16 1.48
C THR A 26 -6.51 11.82 0.26
N TYR A 27 -6.10 10.76 -0.43
CA TYR A 27 -6.76 10.28 -1.64
C TYR A 27 -6.98 8.78 -1.58
N ALA A 28 -8.09 8.32 -2.15
CA ALA A 28 -8.30 6.90 -2.43
C ALA A 28 -7.99 6.68 -3.90
N VAL A 29 -6.98 5.88 -4.20
CA VAL A 29 -6.49 5.64 -5.56
C VAL A 29 -6.79 4.20 -5.96
N SER A 30 -7.41 4.02 -7.10
CA SER A 30 -7.68 2.68 -7.63
C SER A 30 -6.38 2.04 -8.13
N VAL A 31 -6.18 0.78 -7.80
CA VAL A 31 -5.05 0.00 -8.32
C VAL A 31 -5.56 -1.27 -8.98
N GLY A 32 -5.08 -1.52 -10.19
CA GLY A 32 -5.32 -2.75 -10.94
C GLY A 32 -6.76 -3.24 -10.95
N MET A 33 -6.89 -4.54 -10.95
CA MET A 33 -8.18 -5.24 -11.01
C MET A 33 -8.70 -5.64 -9.63
N SER A 34 -7.95 -5.37 -8.57
CA SER A 34 -8.31 -5.81 -7.23
C SER A 34 -9.55 -5.11 -6.67
N GLY A 35 -9.84 -3.91 -7.16
CA GLY A 35 -10.94 -3.10 -6.66
C GLY A 35 -10.68 -2.44 -5.31
N SER A 36 -9.61 -2.78 -4.64
CA SER A 36 -9.26 -2.19 -3.35
C SER A 36 -8.51 -0.88 -3.57
N PRO A 37 -8.98 0.23 -2.98
CA PRO A 37 -8.27 1.49 -3.13
C PRO A 37 -7.04 1.55 -2.23
N VAL A 38 -6.00 2.23 -2.72
CA VAL A 38 -4.83 2.58 -1.92
C VAL A 38 -5.07 3.97 -1.35
N ALA A 39 -4.87 4.12 -0.05
CA ALA A 39 -4.88 5.44 0.57
C ALA A 39 -3.54 6.10 0.32
N LEU A 40 -3.55 7.24 -0.37
CA LEU A 40 -2.37 8.09 -0.52
C LEU A 40 -2.55 9.30 0.37
N ARG A 41 -1.56 9.58 1.19
CA ARG A 41 -1.60 10.75 2.05
C ARG A 41 -0.34 11.60 1.85
N LEU A 42 -0.56 12.84 1.46
CA LEU A 42 0.51 13.83 1.35
C LEU A 42 0.73 14.42 2.75
N SER A 43 1.80 13.98 3.38
CA SER A 43 2.16 14.40 4.73
C SER A 43 3.63 14.84 4.72
N PRO A 44 3.93 16.10 4.32
CA PRO A 44 5.31 16.52 4.18
C PRO A 44 6.12 16.22 5.44
N PRO A 45 7.35 15.72 5.29
CA PRO A 45 8.13 15.59 4.05
C PRO A 45 7.91 14.27 3.27
N VAL A 46 6.86 13.53 3.55
CA VAL A 46 6.64 12.21 2.90
C VAL A 46 5.28 12.12 2.25
N LEU A 47 5.19 11.22 1.29
CA LEU A 47 3.94 10.72 0.71
C LEU A 47 3.81 9.27 1.13
N VAL A 48 2.72 8.93 1.82
CA VAL A 48 2.48 7.58 2.32
C VAL A 48 1.40 6.90 1.50
N ALA A 49 1.67 5.68 1.05
CA ALA A 49 0.69 4.82 0.39
C ALA A 49 0.40 3.64 1.32
N GLN A 50 -0.86 3.34 1.55
CA GLN A 50 -1.22 2.29 2.49
C GLN A 50 -2.53 1.62 2.14
N VAL A 51 -2.59 0.29 2.36
CA VAL A 51 -3.83 -0.48 2.29
C VAL A 51 -3.94 -1.29 3.57
N THR A 52 -5.10 -1.21 4.21
CA THR A 52 -5.43 -2.05 5.36
C THR A 52 -5.92 -3.40 4.84
N LEU A 53 -5.29 -4.48 5.27
CA LEU A 53 -5.59 -5.83 4.78
C LEU A 53 -6.48 -6.63 5.73
N GLY A 54 -6.33 -6.45 7.02
CA GLY A 54 -7.10 -7.19 8.01
C GLY A 54 -6.59 -6.98 9.41
N ASN A 55 -7.13 -7.78 10.32
CA ASN A 55 -6.77 -7.69 11.73
C ASN A 55 -6.28 -9.06 12.23
N VAL A 56 -5.17 -9.08 12.96
CA VAL A 56 -4.60 -10.35 13.45
C VAL A 56 -5.52 -11.08 14.42
N THR A 57 -6.48 -10.37 15.04
CA THR A 57 -7.45 -11.01 15.93
C THR A 57 -8.39 -11.95 15.17
N SER A 58 -8.48 -11.82 13.85
CA SER A 58 -9.26 -12.74 13.01
C SER A 58 -8.52 -14.07 12.77
N THR A 59 -7.23 -14.13 13.15
CA THR A 59 -6.41 -15.32 13.00
C THR A 59 -6.26 -16.00 14.37
N ALA A 60 -6.51 -17.28 14.43
CA ALA A 60 -6.30 -18.04 15.67
C ALA A 60 -4.86 -17.88 16.16
N PRO A 61 -4.64 -17.69 17.47
CA PRO A 61 -3.30 -17.45 18.01
C PRO A 61 -2.25 -18.44 17.55
N GLU A 62 -2.61 -19.70 17.42
CA GLU A 62 -1.69 -20.78 16.99
C GLU A 62 -1.27 -20.66 15.52
N ARG A 63 -1.99 -19.86 14.72
CA ARG A 63 -1.68 -19.64 13.31
C ARG A 63 -0.94 -18.33 13.05
N ARG A 64 -0.87 -17.46 14.05
CA ARG A 64 -0.28 -16.13 13.86
C ARG A 64 1.19 -16.19 13.49
N ALA A 65 1.95 -17.13 14.06
CA ALA A 65 3.36 -17.28 13.74
C ALA A 65 3.57 -17.59 12.26
N ALA A 66 2.76 -18.48 11.69
CA ALA A 66 2.85 -18.83 10.28
C ALA A 66 2.47 -17.63 9.38
N LEU A 67 1.44 -16.88 9.78
CA LEU A 67 1.04 -15.67 9.06
C LEU A 67 2.17 -14.64 9.06
N PHE A 68 2.75 -14.35 10.22
CA PHE A 68 3.81 -13.35 10.33
C PHE A 68 5.06 -13.79 9.58
N GLN A 69 5.41 -15.06 9.65
CA GLN A 69 6.54 -15.60 8.90
C GLN A 69 6.32 -15.38 7.39
N ARG A 70 5.13 -15.69 6.90
CA ARG A 70 4.83 -15.51 5.48
C ARG A 70 4.92 -14.04 5.05
N LEU A 71 4.39 -13.12 5.87
CA LEU A 71 4.50 -11.68 5.58
C LEU A 71 5.94 -11.22 5.49
N LEU A 72 6.78 -11.68 6.43
CA LEU A 72 8.21 -11.34 6.42
C LEU A 72 8.93 -11.93 5.22
N GLU A 73 8.60 -13.16 4.82
CA GLU A 73 9.17 -13.77 3.63
C GLU A 73 8.80 -13.00 2.37
N LEU A 74 7.55 -12.55 2.25
CA LEU A 74 7.10 -11.77 1.10
C LEU A 74 7.80 -10.41 1.05
N ASN A 75 8.03 -9.78 2.20
CA ASN A 75 8.81 -8.55 2.26
C ASN A 75 10.23 -8.75 1.72
N ALA A 76 10.82 -9.91 2.04
CA ALA A 76 12.21 -10.18 1.67
C ALA A 76 12.37 -10.61 0.20
N THR A 77 11.35 -11.25 -0.38
CA THR A 77 11.51 -11.93 -1.67
C THR A 77 10.68 -11.35 -2.80
N SER A 78 9.57 -10.68 -2.50
CA SER A 78 8.60 -10.31 -3.53
C SER A 78 8.33 -8.81 -3.63
N LEU A 79 8.42 -8.08 -2.53
CA LEU A 79 8.15 -6.64 -2.52
C LEU A 79 9.44 -5.85 -2.65
N VAL A 80 9.41 -4.77 -3.44
CA VAL A 80 10.57 -3.91 -3.68
C VAL A 80 10.41 -2.56 -2.99
N HIS A 81 9.24 -1.93 -3.13
CA HIS A 81 8.99 -0.57 -2.65
C HIS A 81 8.07 -0.53 -1.45
N ALA A 82 7.13 -1.47 -1.38
CA ALA A 82 6.19 -1.56 -0.27
C ALA A 82 6.61 -2.67 0.69
N ALA A 83 6.01 -2.68 1.88
CA ALA A 83 6.24 -3.72 2.86
C ALA A 83 4.97 -4.00 3.66
N TYR A 84 4.79 -5.25 4.05
CA TYR A 84 3.78 -5.61 5.02
C TYR A 84 4.23 -5.20 6.41
N GLY A 85 3.28 -4.79 7.23
CA GLY A 85 3.57 -4.41 8.61
C GLY A 85 2.35 -4.55 9.50
N LEU A 86 2.56 -4.26 10.76
CA LEU A 86 1.49 -4.22 11.74
C LEU A 86 1.41 -2.83 12.34
N GLU A 87 0.19 -2.31 12.38
CA GLU A 87 -0.13 -1.12 13.16
C GLU A 87 -1.08 -1.55 14.26
N GLY A 88 -0.55 -1.73 15.47
CA GLY A 88 -1.31 -2.38 16.53
C GLY A 88 -1.64 -3.81 16.12
N SER A 89 -2.91 -4.13 15.98
CA SER A 89 -3.37 -5.44 15.53
C SER A 89 -3.77 -5.47 14.05
N THR A 90 -3.61 -4.35 13.33
CA THR A 90 -4.01 -4.24 11.94
C THR A 90 -2.86 -4.59 11.00
N ILE A 91 -3.11 -5.49 10.05
CA ILE A 91 -2.13 -5.84 9.02
C ILE A 91 -2.30 -4.86 7.88
N VAL A 92 -1.19 -4.23 7.48
CA VAL A 92 -1.17 -3.25 6.40
C VAL A 92 -0.09 -3.60 5.39
N ILE A 93 -0.24 -3.10 4.15
CA ILE A 93 0.86 -2.98 3.21
C ILE A 93 1.04 -1.48 2.98
N ALA A 94 2.27 -1.00 3.07
CA ALA A 94 2.54 0.43 3.02
C ALA A 94 3.88 0.73 2.39
N ALA A 95 4.00 1.95 1.87
CA ALA A 95 5.25 2.50 1.37
C ALA A 95 5.26 3.99 1.67
N ALA A 96 6.45 4.55 1.85
CA ALA A 96 6.61 5.99 2.02
C ALA A 96 7.66 6.49 1.04
N LEU A 97 7.37 7.62 0.40
CA LEU A 97 8.30 8.29 -0.50
C LEU A 97 8.68 9.63 0.11
N VAL A 98 9.97 9.94 0.10
CA VAL A 98 10.44 11.25 0.50
C VAL A 98 10.11 12.23 -0.62
N LEU A 99 9.32 13.25 -0.34
CA LEU A 99 8.82 14.18 -1.37
C LEU A 99 9.95 14.86 -2.14
N GLU A 100 11.02 15.22 -1.45
CA GLU A 100 12.15 15.91 -2.05
C GLU A 100 12.78 15.13 -3.20
N SER A 101 12.80 13.79 -3.10
CA SER A 101 13.42 12.93 -4.10
C SER A 101 12.43 12.07 -4.87
N ALA A 102 11.14 12.15 -4.55
CA ALA A 102 10.12 11.35 -5.22
C ALA A 102 9.91 11.82 -6.65
N ASP A 103 9.92 10.89 -7.58
CA ASP A 103 9.58 11.16 -8.97
C ASP A 103 8.37 10.33 -9.40
N PRO A 104 7.79 10.63 -10.58
CA PRO A 104 6.62 9.89 -11.06
C PRO A 104 6.85 8.38 -11.22
N ASN A 105 8.08 7.99 -11.57
CA ASN A 105 8.41 6.57 -11.73
C ASN A 105 8.38 5.84 -10.39
N GLU A 106 8.82 6.49 -9.33
CA GLU A 106 8.77 5.91 -7.98
C GLU A 106 7.33 5.75 -7.51
N LEU A 107 6.48 6.73 -7.77
CA LEU A 107 5.05 6.64 -7.43
C LEU A 107 4.40 5.48 -8.17
N GLU A 108 4.66 5.35 -9.48
CA GLU A 108 4.13 4.24 -10.26
C GLU A 108 4.66 2.89 -9.75
N ALA A 109 5.93 2.82 -9.40
CA ALA A 109 6.54 1.60 -8.88
C ALA A 109 5.88 1.17 -7.56
N VAL A 110 5.61 2.11 -6.66
CA VAL A 110 4.92 1.83 -5.40
C VAL A 110 3.51 1.31 -5.65
N LEU A 111 2.75 1.99 -6.51
CA LEU A 111 1.38 1.58 -6.81
C LEU A 111 1.34 0.21 -7.49
N SER A 112 2.27 -0.07 -8.39
CA SER A 112 2.37 -1.36 -9.06
C SER A 112 2.76 -2.48 -8.10
N ASP A 113 3.65 -2.20 -7.16
CA ASP A 113 4.06 -3.16 -6.14
C ASP A 113 2.86 -3.55 -5.26
N ILE A 114 2.09 -2.56 -4.83
CA ILE A 114 0.88 -2.80 -4.04
C ILE A 114 -0.18 -3.55 -4.86
N ASP A 115 -0.36 -3.17 -6.12
CA ASP A 115 -1.31 -3.83 -7.00
C ASP A 115 -0.99 -5.33 -7.15
N MET A 116 0.28 -5.65 -7.39
CA MET A 116 0.76 -7.04 -7.48
C MET A 116 0.48 -7.78 -6.17
N ALA A 117 0.78 -7.17 -5.03
CA ALA A 117 0.55 -7.79 -3.73
C ALA A 117 -0.92 -8.09 -3.48
N LEU A 118 -1.81 -7.14 -3.83
CA LEU A 118 -3.24 -7.35 -3.67
C LEU A 118 -3.77 -8.46 -4.59
N ALA A 119 -3.21 -8.58 -5.78
CA ALA A 119 -3.64 -9.57 -6.74
C ALA A 119 -3.09 -10.97 -6.44
N GLU A 120 -1.83 -11.07 -6.05
CA GLU A 120 -1.12 -12.33 -5.93
C GLU A 120 -0.94 -12.84 -4.51
N HIS A 121 -0.63 -11.94 -3.57
CA HIS A 121 -0.35 -12.35 -2.19
C HIS A 121 -1.59 -12.49 -1.33
N VAL A 122 -2.52 -11.55 -1.43
CA VAL A 122 -3.68 -11.51 -0.52
C VAL A 122 -4.52 -12.76 -0.57
N PRO A 123 -4.81 -13.37 -1.75
CA PRO A 123 -5.57 -14.60 -1.77
C PRO A 123 -4.92 -15.73 -0.97
N SER A 124 -3.59 -15.86 -1.02
CA SER A 124 -2.88 -16.89 -0.25
C SER A 124 -2.80 -16.55 1.23
N LEU A 125 -2.70 -15.27 1.57
CA LEU A 125 -2.69 -14.83 2.97
C LEU A 125 -4.03 -15.08 3.65
N ARG A 126 -5.13 -14.95 2.93
CA ARG A 126 -6.46 -15.24 3.47
C ARG A 126 -6.59 -16.69 3.92
N GLY A 127 -5.94 -17.60 3.22
CA GLY A 127 -5.90 -19.00 3.63
C GLY A 127 -5.21 -19.24 4.97
N LEU A 128 -4.31 -18.34 5.38
CA LEU A 128 -3.63 -18.41 6.67
C LEU A 128 -4.43 -17.74 7.78
N VAL A 129 -5.26 -16.77 7.44
CA VAL A 129 -6.10 -16.05 8.41
C VAL A 129 -7.27 -16.93 8.85
N ASP A 130 -7.89 -17.61 7.91
CA ASP A 130 -9.03 -18.48 8.17
C ASP A 130 -8.54 -19.81 8.74
#